data_3f6e711556b184a3977e322416c645ed
#
_entry.id   3f6e711556b184a3977e322416c645ed
#
_cell.length_a   1.000
_cell.length_b   1.000
_cell.length_c   1.000
_cell.angle_alpha   90.00
_cell.angle_beta   90.00
_cell.angle_gamma   90.00
#
_symmetry.space_group_name_H-M   'P 1'
#
loop_
_entity.id
_entity.type
_entity.pdbx_description
1 polymer ?
#
loop_
_entity_poly.entity_id
_entity_poly.type
_entity_poly.pdbx_seq_one_letter_code
_entity_poly.pdbx_strand_id
1 'polypeptide(L)'
;MAQIVIGVRRSGKSTICEKVLREKIGDFAYVNFDDERLVSLKTDELDTLLEALYRLNGDFKYLFLDEIQNIDGWQLFVNRLLRQKIHILITGSNSKLLSSELMTHLTGRHSRINLYPFSFSEYCGITGVDTKSYSTRARALRKTALEKYMSDGGFPELISEANRAGYISGLVEAIINTDIARRFKIRHKDVLRRMATYLSDKYCQEFVAKNVAEEFGISDHTAENYYSYLKQAFLLIGINKFSFKSKDRIRNEKVYVVDTALATDKEGTIASDNLGWRLENIICVELLRRCKPLFQDLFYFKTASHEVDFVVSDGGKPVELIQVSYDISTQKTRNRELNGLLAGAKALKCDKLTLITFDTAETVTMGDKTIEIVPAIDWLCQR
;
A
#
# COMPACT_ATOMS: atom_id res chain seq x y z
N MET A 1 3.55 25.06 -1.89
CA MET A 1 4.03 23.67 -1.95
C MET A 1 2.91 22.81 -2.51
N ALA A 2 3.18 21.89 -3.40
CA ALA A 2 2.17 20.94 -3.88
C ALA A 2 2.02 19.77 -2.90
N GLN A 3 0.78 19.35 -2.62
CA GLN A 3 0.45 18.12 -1.92
C GLN A 3 0.08 17.07 -2.97
N ILE A 4 0.74 15.92 -2.95
CA ILE A 4 0.53 14.86 -3.93
C ILE A 4 0.02 13.62 -3.20
N VAL A 5 -1.24 13.25 -3.43
CA VAL A 5 -1.89 12.06 -2.85
C VAL A 5 -1.90 10.95 -3.90
N ILE A 6 -1.20 9.88 -3.61
CA ILE A 6 -1.13 8.72 -4.50
C ILE A 6 -1.58 7.44 -3.79
N GLY A 7 -2.01 6.48 -4.58
CA GLY A 7 -2.47 5.18 -4.08
C GLY A 7 -3.23 4.43 -5.15
N VAL A 8 -3.59 3.20 -4.87
CA VAL A 8 -4.32 2.35 -5.80
C VAL A 8 -5.63 3.00 -6.26
N ARG A 9 -6.06 2.69 -7.48
CA ARG A 9 -7.40 3.09 -7.99
C ARG A 9 -8.49 2.68 -6.98
N ARG A 10 -9.49 3.57 -6.76
CA ARG A 10 -10.60 3.38 -5.81
C ARG A 10 -10.23 3.28 -4.32
N SER A 11 -9.02 3.74 -3.92
CA SER A 11 -8.67 3.88 -2.50
C SER A 11 -9.31 5.10 -1.80
N GLY A 12 -10.11 5.91 -2.51
CA GLY A 12 -10.78 7.10 -1.95
C GLY A 12 -9.97 8.40 -2.03
N LYS A 13 -8.92 8.49 -2.88
CA LYS A 13 -8.07 9.68 -3.03
C LYS A 13 -8.86 10.96 -3.29
N SER A 14 -9.64 10.98 -4.37
CA SER A 14 -10.42 12.16 -4.77
C SER A 14 -11.43 12.54 -3.70
N THR A 15 -12.12 11.55 -3.12
CA THR A 15 -13.12 11.75 -2.07
C THR A 15 -12.54 12.42 -0.82
N ILE A 16 -11.41 11.90 -0.31
CA ILE A 16 -10.80 12.47 0.92
C ILE A 16 -10.22 13.87 0.64
N CYS A 17 -9.61 14.07 -0.54
CA CYS A 17 -9.08 15.37 -0.96
C CYS A 17 -10.19 16.42 -1.06
N GLU A 18 -11.28 16.11 -1.74
CA GLU A 18 -12.43 17.00 -1.87
C GLU A 18 -13.07 17.30 -0.51
N LYS A 19 -13.27 16.28 0.33
CA LYS A 19 -13.81 16.45 1.68
C LYS A 19 -12.95 17.40 2.51
N VAL A 20 -11.64 17.20 2.55
CA VAL A 20 -10.72 18.06 3.32
C VAL A 20 -10.74 19.50 2.79
N LEU A 21 -10.75 19.69 1.47
CA LEU A 21 -10.82 21.03 0.89
C LEU A 21 -12.12 21.73 1.24
N ARG A 22 -13.28 21.05 1.10
CA ARG A 22 -14.59 21.63 1.47
C ARG A 22 -14.69 21.99 2.95
N GLU A 23 -14.24 21.11 3.85
CA GLU A 23 -14.35 21.31 5.30
C GLU A 23 -13.34 22.32 5.86
N LYS A 24 -12.14 22.41 5.30
CA LYS A 24 -11.03 23.19 5.86
C LYS A 24 -10.72 24.48 5.12
N ILE A 25 -11.02 24.54 3.81
CA ILE A 25 -10.66 25.66 2.94
C ILE A 25 -11.93 26.41 2.47
N GLY A 26 -12.95 25.67 2.02
CA GLY A 26 -14.18 26.23 1.45
C GLY A 26 -14.02 26.45 -0.06
N ASP A 27 -13.39 27.56 -0.47
CA ASP A 27 -13.29 27.93 -1.89
C ASP A 27 -12.02 27.37 -2.53
N PHE A 28 -12.19 26.57 -3.59
CA PHE A 28 -11.11 26.01 -4.39
C PHE A 28 -11.58 25.73 -5.82
N ALA A 29 -10.65 25.81 -6.78
CA ALA A 29 -10.90 25.36 -8.14
C ALA A 29 -10.59 23.85 -8.24
N TYR A 30 -11.35 23.13 -9.07
CA TYR A 30 -11.25 21.67 -9.22
C TYR A 30 -11.29 21.26 -10.69
N VAL A 31 -10.42 20.35 -11.07
CA VAL A 31 -10.42 19.69 -12.38
C VAL A 31 -10.13 18.21 -12.21
N ASN A 32 -10.95 17.36 -12.83
CA ASN A 32 -10.73 15.93 -12.97
C ASN A 32 -10.27 15.61 -14.40
N PHE A 33 -9.03 15.16 -14.55
CA PHE A 33 -8.46 14.77 -15.85
C PHE A 33 -8.77 13.34 -16.28
N ASP A 34 -9.60 12.61 -15.51
CA ASP A 34 -10.20 11.33 -15.93
C ASP A 34 -11.58 11.54 -16.60
N ASP A 35 -12.03 12.81 -16.71
CA ASP A 35 -13.27 13.18 -17.41
C ASP A 35 -13.08 13.02 -18.92
N GLU A 36 -14.02 12.31 -19.58
CA GLU A 36 -13.96 12.04 -21.03
C GLU A 36 -13.93 13.30 -21.89
N ARG A 37 -14.46 14.42 -21.40
CA ARG A 37 -14.47 15.71 -22.08
C ARG A 37 -13.07 16.34 -22.17
N LEU A 38 -12.14 15.89 -21.29
CA LEU A 38 -10.77 16.40 -21.24
C LEU A 38 -9.75 15.41 -21.83
N VAL A 39 -10.16 14.25 -22.34
CA VAL A 39 -9.28 13.20 -22.89
C VAL A 39 -8.39 13.71 -24.04
N SER A 40 -8.86 14.68 -24.82
CA SER A 40 -8.10 15.28 -25.93
C SER A 40 -7.26 16.49 -25.54
N LEU A 41 -7.36 16.96 -24.28
CA LEU A 41 -6.66 18.16 -23.80
C LEU A 41 -5.15 17.95 -23.86
N LYS A 42 -4.47 18.92 -24.47
CA LYS A 42 -3.01 18.94 -24.60
C LYS A 42 -2.38 19.93 -23.63
N THR A 43 -1.08 19.82 -23.47
CA THR A 43 -0.30 20.68 -22.58
C THR A 43 -0.39 22.17 -22.93
N ASP A 44 -0.45 22.49 -24.22
CA ASP A 44 -0.58 23.86 -24.73
C ASP A 44 -1.97 24.49 -24.49
N GLU A 45 -2.98 23.65 -24.21
CA GLU A 45 -4.35 24.11 -23.90
C GLU A 45 -4.57 24.31 -22.38
N LEU A 46 -3.59 23.99 -21.53
CA LEU A 46 -3.71 24.16 -20.07
C LEU A 46 -3.88 25.63 -19.65
N ASP A 47 -3.45 26.61 -20.47
CA ASP A 47 -3.70 28.01 -20.21
C ASP A 47 -5.16 28.40 -20.46
N THR A 48 -5.78 27.84 -21.49
CA THR A 48 -7.21 28.00 -21.74
C THR A 48 -8.06 27.40 -20.62
N LEU A 49 -7.66 26.24 -20.13
CA LEU A 49 -8.29 25.62 -18.96
C LEU A 49 -8.15 26.52 -17.72
N LEU A 50 -6.96 27.06 -17.46
CA LEU A 50 -6.73 27.95 -16.32
C LEU A 50 -7.58 29.24 -16.42
N GLU A 51 -7.70 29.85 -17.61
CA GLU A 51 -8.56 30.99 -17.85
C GLU A 51 -10.04 30.64 -17.53
N ALA A 52 -10.51 29.51 -17.98
CA ALA A 52 -11.86 29.04 -17.67
C ALA A 52 -12.08 28.85 -16.15
N LEU A 53 -11.08 28.33 -15.43
CA LEU A 53 -11.14 28.18 -13.97
C LEU A 53 -11.24 29.55 -13.27
N TYR A 54 -10.47 30.56 -13.70
CA TYR A 54 -10.59 31.92 -13.17
C TYR A 54 -11.94 32.56 -13.46
N ARG A 55 -12.51 32.32 -14.64
CA ARG A 55 -13.86 32.83 -14.99
C ARG A 55 -14.95 32.20 -14.11
N LEU A 56 -14.81 30.92 -13.76
CA LEU A 56 -15.80 30.17 -12.96
C LEU A 56 -15.67 30.40 -11.46
N ASN A 57 -14.44 30.48 -10.93
CA ASN A 57 -14.17 30.49 -9.49
C ASN A 57 -13.59 31.82 -8.99
N GLY A 58 -13.40 32.83 -9.87
CA GLY A 58 -12.74 34.07 -9.49
C GLY A 58 -11.25 33.86 -9.17
N ASP A 59 -10.71 34.70 -8.30
CA ASP A 59 -9.30 34.66 -7.88
C ASP A 59 -9.11 33.61 -6.77
N PHE A 60 -8.96 32.33 -7.14
CA PHE A 60 -8.77 31.23 -6.22
C PHE A 60 -7.31 31.09 -5.78
N LYS A 61 -7.12 30.63 -4.55
CA LYS A 61 -5.79 30.33 -3.96
C LYS A 61 -5.48 28.83 -3.89
N TYR A 62 -6.49 28.00 -3.98
CA TYR A 62 -6.39 26.54 -3.88
C TYR A 62 -6.89 25.90 -5.17
N LEU A 63 -6.09 24.98 -5.71
CA LEU A 63 -6.42 24.26 -6.94
C LEU A 63 -6.25 22.77 -6.71
N PHE A 64 -7.30 22.00 -6.98
CA PHE A 64 -7.28 20.55 -6.95
C PHE A 64 -7.26 19.97 -8.36
N LEU A 65 -6.19 19.25 -8.67
CA LEU A 65 -5.93 18.60 -9.95
C LEU A 65 -6.01 17.08 -9.74
N ASP A 66 -7.12 16.49 -10.11
CA ASP A 66 -7.40 15.07 -9.94
C ASP A 66 -6.94 14.30 -11.18
N GLU A 67 -6.15 13.21 -10.98
CA GLU A 67 -5.58 12.34 -12.03
C GLU A 67 -4.80 13.09 -13.12
N ILE A 68 -4.05 14.15 -12.75
CA ILE A 68 -3.34 15.05 -13.69
C ILE A 68 -2.30 14.33 -14.56
N GLN A 69 -1.83 13.15 -14.17
CA GLN A 69 -0.89 12.36 -14.98
C GLN A 69 -1.46 11.92 -16.34
N ASN A 70 -2.74 12.14 -16.58
CA ASN A 70 -3.35 11.91 -17.89
C ASN A 70 -2.93 12.97 -18.94
N ILE A 71 -2.33 14.09 -18.50
CA ILE A 71 -1.80 15.15 -19.37
C ILE A 71 -0.27 15.06 -19.42
N ASP A 72 0.29 14.94 -20.61
CA ASP A 72 1.75 15.00 -20.78
C ASP A 72 2.30 16.38 -20.44
N GLY A 73 3.47 16.45 -19.80
CA GLY A 73 4.14 17.72 -19.48
C GLY A 73 3.46 18.58 -18.39
N TRP A 74 2.46 18.07 -17.69
CA TRP A 74 1.72 18.76 -16.62
C TRP A 74 2.63 19.34 -15.51
N GLN A 75 3.83 18.81 -15.34
CA GLN A 75 4.78 19.24 -14.31
C GLN A 75 5.22 20.70 -14.49
N LEU A 76 5.37 21.13 -15.74
CA LEU A 76 5.73 22.52 -16.07
C LEU A 76 4.60 23.49 -15.71
N PHE A 77 3.35 23.10 -15.98
CA PHE A 77 2.16 23.85 -15.60
C PHE A 77 2.07 23.99 -14.06
N VAL A 78 2.17 22.89 -13.32
CA VAL A 78 2.14 22.92 -11.85
C VAL A 78 3.26 23.78 -11.28
N ASN A 79 4.50 23.66 -11.81
CA ASN A 79 5.63 24.47 -11.36
C ASN A 79 5.41 25.97 -11.59
N ARG A 80 4.78 26.35 -12.70
CA ARG A 80 4.40 27.74 -13.00
C ARG A 80 3.39 28.26 -11.98
N LEU A 81 2.32 27.51 -11.68
CA LEU A 81 1.30 27.87 -10.71
C LEU A 81 1.86 27.99 -9.27
N LEU A 82 2.79 27.12 -8.89
CA LEU A 82 3.48 27.23 -7.60
C LEU A 82 4.29 28.52 -7.45
N ARG A 83 4.86 29.05 -8.57
CA ARG A 83 5.52 30.38 -8.57
C ARG A 83 4.53 31.51 -8.38
N GLN A 84 3.29 31.33 -8.80
CA GLN A 84 2.18 32.26 -8.58
C GLN A 84 1.57 32.14 -7.18
N LYS A 85 2.17 31.31 -6.31
CA LYS A 85 1.74 31.07 -4.91
C LYS A 85 0.37 30.37 -4.79
N ILE A 86 -0.08 29.66 -5.82
CA ILE A 86 -1.28 28.82 -5.75
C ILE A 86 -0.93 27.56 -4.95
N HIS A 87 -1.79 27.21 -4.01
CA HIS A 87 -1.71 25.94 -3.26
C HIS A 87 -2.32 24.84 -4.12
N ILE A 88 -1.54 23.81 -4.41
CA ILE A 88 -1.95 22.76 -5.35
C ILE A 88 -2.06 21.43 -4.62
N LEU A 89 -3.22 20.78 -4.76
CA LEU A 89 -3.47 19.41 -4.38
C LEU A 89 -3.55 18.56 -5.64
N ILE A 90 -2.84 17.44 -5.67
CA ILE A 90 -2.76 16.55 -6.82
C ILE A 90 -3.09 15.15 -6.37
N THR A 91 -3.89 14.42 -7.16
CA THR A 91 -4.06 12.99 -6.96
C THR A 91 -3.58 12.20 -8.17
N GLY A 92 -3.30 10.92 -7.94
CA GLY A 92 -3.03 9.97 -9.01
C GLY A 92 -2.96 8.52 -8.56
N SER A 93 -3.38 7.65 -9.46
CA SER A 93 -3.43 6.19 -9.26
C SER A 93 -2.10 5.49 -9.53
N ASN A 94 -1.03 6.23 -9.83
CA ASN A 94 0.25 5.65 -10.20
C ASN A 94 1.44 6.34 -9.53
N SER A 95 2.40 5.54 -9.03
CA SER A 95 3.62 6.05 -8.39
C SER A 95 4.57 6.79 -9.35
N LYS A 96 4.38 6.67 -10.68
CA LYS A 96 5.13 7.46 -11.67
C LYS A 96 4.85 8.97 -11.61
N LEU A 97 3.78 9.41 -10.94
CA LEU A 97 3.66 10.81 -10.52
C LEU A 97 4.88 11.31 -9.73
N LEU A 98 5.75 10.36 -9.33
CA LEU A 98 6.94 10.61 -8.53
C LEU A 98 8.23 10.19 -9.24
N SER A 99 8.17 9.94 -10.56
CA SER A 99 9.37 9.64 -11.35
C SER A 99 10.43 10.74 -11.20
N SER A 100 11.67 10.42 -11.57
CA SER A 100 12.81 11.34 -11.56
C SER A 100 12.52 12.68 -12.25
N GLU A 101 11.64 12.72 -13.24
CA GLU A 101 11.20 13.95 -13.93
C GLU A 101 10.42 14.89 -13.02
N LEU A 102 9.50 14.37 -12.21
CA LEU A 102 8.78 15.15 -11.18
C LEU A 102 9.72 15.69 -10.11
N MET A 103 10.60 14.83 -9.64
CA MET A 103 11.62 15.20 -8.65
C MET A 103 12.48 16.35 -9.16
N THR A 104 12.80 16.37 -10.47
CA THR A 104 13.60 17.43 -11.08
C THR A 104 12.81 18.77 -11.22
N HIS A 105 11.55 18.71 -11.64
CA HIS A 105 10.74 19.91 -11.86
C HIS A 105 10.13 20.51 -10.58
N LEU A 106 9.79 19.68 -9.58
CA LEU A 106 9.18 20.10 -8.32
C LEU A 106 10.12 19.98 -7.11
N THR A 107 11.44 19.96 -7.33
CA THR A 107 12.45 19.76 -6.30
C THR A 107 12.22 20.66 -5.10
N GLY A 108 12.02 20.05 -3.92
CA GLY A 108 11.81 20.77 -2.65
C GLY A 108 10.46 21.50 -2.51
N ARG A 109 9.54 21.40 -3.49
CA ARG A 109 8.26 22.11 -3.49
C ARG A 109 7.04 21.20 -3.43
N HIS A 110 7.22 19.92 -3.12
CA HIS A 110 6.11 18.98 -2.96
C HIS A 110 6.24 18.14 -1.70
N SER A 111 5.11 17.65 -1.23
CA SER A 111 4.98 16.64 -0.18
C SER A 111 4.12 15.50 -0.70
N ARG A 112 4.46 14.28 -0.34
CA ARG A 112 3.81 13.07 -0.79
C ARG A 112 3.01 12.42 0.34
N ILE A 113 1.81 12.00 0.02
CA ILE A 113 0.94 11.22 0.88
C ILE A 113 0.57 9.93 0.14
N ASN A 114 0.87 8.77 0.72
CA ASN A 114 0.41 7.48 0.24
C ASN A 114 -0.93 7.16 0.89
N LEU A 115 -1.98 7.03 0.08
CA LEU A 115 -3.30 6.62 0.55
C LEU A 115 -3.51 5.14 0.21
N TYR A 116 -3.67 4.35 1.24
CA TYR A 116 -4.06 2.94 1.14
C TYR A 116 -5.59 2.80 1.28
N PRO A 117 -6.20 1.67 0.90
CA PRO A 117 -7.57 1.33 1.33
C PRO A 117 -7.70 1.46 2.85
N PHE A 118 -8.90 1.45 3.40
CA PHE A 118 -9.09 1.65 4.85
C PHE A 118 -8.20 0.74 5.69
N SER A 119 -7.61 1.29 6.74
CA SER A 119 -6.99 0.52 7.82
C SER A 119 -8.06 -0.23 8.61
N PHE A 120 -7.67 -1.24 9.39
CA PHE A 120 -8.62 -1.95 10.25
C PHE A 120 -9.33 -0.99 11.23
N SER A 121 -8.63 -0.02 11.79
CA SER A 121 -9.22 0.99 12.67
C SER A 121 -10.26 1.86 11.95
N GLU A 122 -10.01 2.27 10.70
CA GLU A 122 -10.96 3.02 9.87
C GLU A 122 -12.16 2.15 9.48
N TYR A 123 -11.92 0.89 9.11
CA TYR A 123 -12.96 -0.10 8.84
C TYR A 123 -13.88 -0.30 10.04
N CYS A 124 -13.33 -0.46 11.25
CA CYS A 124 -14.12 -0.52 12.49
C CYS A 124 -14.97 0.74 12.70
N GLY A 125 -14.38 1.92 12.45
CA GLY A 125 -15.10 3.19 12.58
C GLY A 125 -16.31 3.28 11.66
N ILE A 126 -16.20 2.82 10.41
CA ILE A 126 -17.30 2.85 9.43
C ILE A 126 -18.34 1.78 9.72
N THR A 127 -17.92 0.60 10.17
CA THR A 127 -18.82 -0.53 10.48
C THR A 127 -19.42 -0.46 11.88
N GLY A 128 -19.11 0.59 12.66
CA GLY A 128 -19.64 0.80 14.01
C GLY A 128 -19.07 -0.15 15.08
N VAL A 129 -17.88 -0.73 14.81
CA VAL A 129 -17.20 -1.61 15.78
C VAL A 129 -16.39 -0.75 16.77
N ASP A 130 -16.65 -0.92 18.06
CA ASP A 130 -15.96 -0.19 19.12
C ASP A 130 -14.49 -0.68 19.27
N THR A 131 -13.55 0.22 19.01
CA THR A 131 -12.10 -0.04 19.13
C THR A 131 -11.51 0.35 20.49
N LYS A 132 -12.29 1.01 21.35
CA LYS A 132 -11.79 1.58 22.62
C LYS A 132 -12.17 0.74 23.84
N SER A 133 -13.32 0.07 23.84
CA SER A 133 -13.78 -0.72 24.97
C SER A 133 -12.99 -2.01 25.13
N TYR A 134 -12.64 -2.34 26.37
CA TYR A 134 -11.98 -3.60 26.74
C TYR A 134 -12.97 -4.69 27.19
N SER A 135 -14.28 -4.48 27.05
CA SER A 135 -15.27 -5.49 27.40
C SER A 135 -15.15 -6.75 26.54
N THR A 136 -15.48 -7.90 27.10
CA THR A 136 -15.49 -9.19 26.39
C THR A 136 -16.32 -9.13 25.10
N ARG A 137 -17.48 -8.44 25.15
CA ARG A 137 -18.34 -8.24 23.98
C ARG A 137 -17.63 -7.42 22.89
N ALA A 138 -17.02 -6.28 23.23
CA ALA A 138 -16.32 -5.44 22.26
C ALA A 138 -15.13 -6.19 21.65
N ARG A 139 -14.39 -6.95 22.46
CA ARG A 139 -13.30 -7.77 21.98
C ARG A 139 -13.75 -8.87 20.99
N ALA A 140 -14.86 -9.55 21.31
CA ALA A 140 -15.44 -10.55 20.41
C ALA A 140 -15.86 -9.93 19.05
N LEU A 141 -16.54 -8.78 19.09
CA LEU A 141 -16.95 -8.06 17.87
C LEU A 141 -15.75 -7.60 17.04
N ARG A 142 -14.66 -7.15 17.67
CA ARG A 142 -13.42 -6.80 16.97
C ARG A 142 -12.76 -8.02 16.31
N LYS A 143 -12.77 -9.19 16.95
CA LYS A 143 -12.26 -10.43 16.35
C LYS A 143 -13.04 -10.77 15.08
N THR A 144 -14.37 -10.81 15.16
CA THR A 144 -15.23 -11.04 13.99
C THR A 144 -15.01 -10.00 12.89
N ALA A 145 -14.84 -8.73 13.28
CA ALA A 145 -14.53 -7.67 12.32
C ALA A 145 -13.17 -7.87 11.65
N LEU A 146 -12.15 -8.32 12.40
CA LEU A 146 -10.83 -8.62 11.83
C LEU A 146 -10.87 -9.81 10.86
N GLU A 147 -11.56 -10.89 11.21
CA GLU A 147 -11.78 -12.03 10.30
C GLU A 147 -12.41 -11.57 8.99
N LYS A 148 -13.44 -10.73 9.10
CA LYS A 148 -14.11 -10.17 7.93
C LYS A 148 -13.19 -9.23 7.14
N TYR A 149 -12.45 -8.35 7.79
CA TYR A 149 -11.48 -7.47 7.15
C TYR A 149 -10.35 -8.24 6.46
N MET A 150 -9.87 -9.34 7.07
CA MET A 150 -8.89 -10.24 6.46
C MET A 150 -9.42 -10.88 5.18
N SER A 151 -10.70 -11.21 5.13
CA SER A 151 -11.37 -11.78 3.95
C SER A 151 -11.71 -10.71 2.91
N ASP A 152 -12.33 -9.63 3.34
CA ASP A 152 -13.02 -8.68 2.48
C ASP A 152 -12.15 -7.51 2.05
N GLY A 153 -11.06 -7.26 2.80
CA GLY A 153 -10.19 -6.10 2.59
C GLY A 153 -10.76 -4.79 3.09
N GLY A 154 -10.08 -3.70 2.73
CA GLY A 154 -10.39 -2.33 3.15
C GLY A 154 -10.76 -1.38 2.02
N PHE A 155 -11.04 -1.82 0.80
CA PHE A 155 -11.51 -0.91 -0.24
C PHE A 155 -12.84 -0.27 0.17
N PRO A 156 -12.96 1.09 0.12
CA PRO A 156 -14.13 1.79 0.62
C PRO A 156 -15.46 1.29 0.04
N GLU A 157 -15.50 1.04 -1.27
CA GLU A 157 -16.71 0.62 -1.96
C GLU A 157 -17.12 -0.82 -1.63
N LEU A 158 -16.17 -1.70 -1.25
CA LEU A 158 -16.46 -3.09 -0.87
C LEU A 158 -17.27 -3.23 0.42
N ILE A 159 -17.31 -2.20 1.26
CA ILE A 159 -18.09 -2.23 2.52
C ILE A 159 -19.59 -2.40 2.22
N SER A 160 -20.09 -1.79 1.14
CA SER A 160 -21.49 -1.84 0.72
C SER A 160 -21.76 -2.64 -0.53
N GLU A 161 -20.70 -3.17 -1.20
CA GLU A 161 -20.84 -3.89 -2.45
C GLU A 161 -21.33 -5.31 -2.23
N ALA A 162 -22.42 -5.67 -2.90
CA ALA A 162 -23.00 -7.01 -2.83
C ALA A 162 -22.25 -8.02 -3.72
N ASN A 163 -21.80 -7.61 -4.91
CA ASN A 163 -21.02 -8.42 -5.83
C ASN A 163 -19.52 -8.09 -5.72
N ARG A 164 -18.90 -8.57 -4.65
CA ARG A 164 -17.49 -8.31 -4.35
C ARG A 164 -16.55 -8.86 -5.40
N ALA A 165 -16.80 -10.11 -5.85
CA ALA A 165 -15.98 -10.77 -6.85
C ALA A 165 -15.99 -9.97 -8.17
N GLY A 166 -17.16 -9.61 -8.65
CA GLY A 166 -17.28 -8.77 -9.85
C GLY A 166 -16.63 -7.39 -9.70
N TYR A 167 -16.74 -6.77 -8.52
CA TYR A 167 -16.09 -5.50 -8.24
C TYR A 167 -14.56 -5.61 -8.32
N ILE A 168 -13.95 -6.58 -7.62
CA ILE A 168 -12.49 -6.78 -7.60
C ILE A 168 -11.98 -7.16 -8.99
N SER A 169 -12.66 -8.09 -9.69
CA SER A 169 -12.31 -8.44 -11.06
C SER A 169 -12.31 -7.21 -11.98
N GLY A 170 -13.37 -6.40 -11.92
CA GLY A 170 -13.47 -5.16 -12.69
C GLY A 170 -12.40 -4.12 -12.30
N LEU A 171 -12.07 -4.01 -11.01
CA LEU A 171 -11.01 -3.12 -10.54
C LEU A 171 -9.62 -3.54 -11.07
N VAL A 172 -9.27 -4.81 -10.93
CA VAL A 172 -7.99 -5.35 -11.44
C VAL A 172 -7.90 -5.16 -12.95
N GLU A 173 -8.98 -5.44 -13.69
CA GLU A 173 -9.07 -5.24 -15.12
C GLU A 173 -8.87 -3.77 -15.53
N ALA A 174 -9.50 -2.84 -14.83
CA ALA A 174 -9.32 -1.41 -15.06
C ALA A 174 -7.87 -0.97 -14.79
N ILE A 175 -7.24 -1.43 -13.70
CA ILE A 175 -5.86 -1.11 -13.39
C ILE A 175 -4.92 -1.66 -14.47
N ILE A 176 -5.09 -2.92 -14.88
CA ILE A 176 -4.25 -3.55 -15.91
C ILE A 176 -4.39 -2.84 -17.25
N ASN A 177 -5.62 -2.56 -17.68
CA ASN A 177 -5.85 -1.97 -19.01
C ASN A 177 -5.53 -0.48 -19.07
N THR A 178 -5.96 0.29 -18.06
CA THR A 178 -5.87 1.76 -18.07
C THR A 178 -4.56 2.23 -17.45
N ASP A 179 -4.24 1.78 -16.24
CA ASP A 179 -3.12 2.33 -15.49
C ASP A 179 -1.77 1.70 -15.92
N ILE A 180 -1.79 0.47 -16.49
CA ILE A 180 -0.57 -0.21 -16.91
C ILE A 180 -0.47 -0.34 -18.44
N ALA A 181 -1.37 -1.11 -19.08
CA ALA A 181 -1.18 -1.54 -20.45
C ALA A 181 -1.22 -0.38 -21.46
N ARG A 182 -2.15 0.57 -21.27
CA ARG A 182 -2.22 1.79 -22.10
C ARG A 182 -0.95 2.62 -21.97
N ARG A 183 -0.44 2.77 -20.77
CA ARG A 183 0.70 3.63 -20.44
C ARG A 183 2.03 3.07 -20.91
N PHE A 184 2.26 1.76 -20.67
CA PHE A 184 3.52 1.09 -21.03
C PHE A 184 3.47 0.42 -22.39
N LYS A 185 2.38 0.62 -23.16
CA LYS A 185 2.17 0.05 -24.49
C LYS A 185 2.37 -1.48 -24.50
N ILE A 186 1.82 -2.16 -23.50
CA ILE A 186 1.94 -3.60 -23.32
C ILE A 186 1.21 -4.33 -24.44
N ARG A 187 1.92 -5.20 -25.16
CA ARG A 187 1.37 -6.03 -26.26
C ARG A 187 0.63 -7.26 -25.72
N HIS A 188 1.18 -7.94 -24.72
CA HIS A 188 0.67 -9.20 -24.16
C HIS A 188 -0.04 -8.95 -22.81
N LYS A 189 -1.22 -8.33 -22.85
CA LYS A 189 -2.02 -7.99 -21.67
C LYS A 189 -2.44 -9.21 -20.87
N ASP A 190 -2.70 -10.33 -21.55
CA ASP A 190 -3.13 -11.58 -20.90
C ASP A 190 -2.02 -12.17 -20.02
N VAL A 191 -0.76 -12.11 -20.48
CA VAL A 191 0.38 -12.54 -19.65
C VAL A 191 0.51 -11.66 -18.42
N LEU A 192 0.40 -10.34 -18.59
CA LEU A 192 0.43 -9.39 -17.45
C LEU A 192 -0.69 -9.68 -16.44
N ARG A 193 -1.92 -9.93 -16.92
CA ARG A 193 -3.07 -10.26 -16.06
C ARG A 193 -2.84 -11.56 -15.29
N ARG A 194 -2.45 -12.63 -15.99
CA ARG A 194 -2.15 -13.92 -15.35
C ARG A 194 -1.03 -13.80 -14.33
N MET A 195 0.01 -13.03 -14.64
CA MET A 195 1.11 -12.76 -13.72
C MET A 195 0.66 -11.94 -12.51
N ALA A 196 -0.22 -10.94 -12.69
CA ALA A 196 -0.80 -10.19 -11.58
C ALA A 196 -1.57 -11.11 -10.62
N THR A 197 -2.43 -11.98 -11.16
CA THR A 197 -3.15 -12.98 -10.36
C THR A 197 -2.20 -13.92 -9.63
N TYR A 198 -1.23 -14.48 -10.34
CA TYR A 198 -0.25 -15.40 -9.76
C TYR A 198 0.54 -14.78 -8.60
N LEU A 199 1.02 -13.56 -8.77
CA LEU A 199 1.76 -12.86 -7.72
C LEU A 199 0.86 -12.43 -6.55
N SER A 200 -0.40 -12.09 -6.84
CA SER A 200 -1.39 -11.81 -5.81
C SER A 200 -1.80 -13.05 -5.00
N ASP A 201 -1.68 -14.24 -5.58
CA ASP A 201 -1.92 -15.51 -4.85
C ASP A 201 -0.69 -15.97 -4.05
N LYS A 202 0.51 -15.55 -4.48
CA LYS A 202 1.79 -15.88 -3.82
C LYS A 202 2.35 -14.71 -3.01
N TYR A 203 1.48 -13.88 -2.48
CA TYR A 203 1.92 -12.81 -1.57
C TYR A 203 2.58 -13.37 -0.31
N CYS A 204 3.33 -12.54 0.40
CA CYS A 204 4.21 -12.92 1.51
C CYS A 204 5.36 -13.86 1.10
N GLN A 205 5.69 -13.95 -0.21
CA GLN A 205 6.81 -14.74 -0.73
C GLN A 205 7.81 -13.87 -1.48
N GLU A 206 9.04 -14.37 -1.63
CA GLU A 206 10.07 -13.66 -2.39
C GLU A 206 9.76 -13.69 -3.90
N PHE A 207 9.89 -12.54 -4.57
CA PHE A 207 9.84 -12.45 -6.03
C PHE A 207 11.16 -12.95 -6.60
N VAL A 208 11.07 -13.97 -7.48
CA VAL A 208 12.19 -14.51 -8.23
C VAL A 208 11.86 -14.43 -9.72
N ALA A 209 12.46 -13.47 -10.42
CA ALA A 209 12.15 -13.19 -11.83
C ALA A 209 12.26 -14.44 -12.71
N LYS A 210 13.29 -15.26 -12.50
CA LYS A 210 13.51 -16.51 -13.25
C LYS A 210 12.34 -17.48 -13.12
N ASN A 211 11.84 -17.71 -11.90
CA ASN A 211 10.71 -18.63 -11.66
C ASN A 211 9.44 -18.14 -12.35
N VAL A 212 9.20 -16.82 -12.30
CA VAL A 212 8.05 -16.19 -12.96
C VAL A 212 8.20 -16.25 -14.49
N ALA A 213 9.39 -16.00 -14.98
CA ALA A 213 9.68 -16.08 -16.41
C ALA A 213 9.45 -17.48 -16.99
N GLU A 214 9.91 -18.52 -16.30
CA GLU A 214 9.68 -19.93 -16.66
C GLU A 214 8.18 -20.29 -16.64
N GLU A 215 7.43 -19.86 -15.61
CA GLU A 215 5.98 -20.12 -15.47
C GLU A 215 5.15 -19.53 -16.61
N PHE A 216 5.53 -18.35 -17.11
CA PHE A 216 4.75 -17.62 -18.12
C PHE A 216 5.35 -17.67 -19.52
N GLY A 217 6.48 -18.32 -19.72
CA GLY A 217 7.18 -18.38 -21.03
C GLY A 217 7.66 -17.01 -21.52
N ILE A 218 8.15 -16.16 -20.63
CA ILE A 218 8.66 -14.82 -20.92
C ILE A 218 10.13 -14.70 -20.49
N SER A 219 10.80 -13.61 -20.86
CA SER A 219 12.16 -13.36 -20.36
C SER A 219 12.14 -12.84 -18.92
N ASP A 220 13.24 -13.08 -18.17
CA ASP A 220 13.43 -12.53 -16.81
C ASP A 220 13.24 -11.01 -16.79
N HIS A 221 13.78 -10.32 -17.80
CA HIS A 221 13.62 -8.87 -17.95
C HIS A 221 12.16 -8.44 -18.12
N THR A 222 11.36 -9.22 -18.87
CA THR A 222 9.92 -8.96 -19.01
C THR A 222 9.20 -9.19 -17.69
N ALA A 223 9.55 -10.24 -16.94
CA ALA A 223 8.99 -10.52 -15.63
C ALA A 223 9.30 -9.39 -14.64
N GLU A 224 10.52 -8.89 -14.59
CA GLU A 224 10.93 -7.74 -13.77
C GLU A 224 10.18 -6.46 -14.14
N ASN A 225 10.05 -6.18 -15.44
CA ASN A 225 9.29 -5.02 -15.91
C ASN A 225 7.81 -5.10 -15.52
N TYR A 226 7.16 -6.25 -15.72
CA TYR A 226 5.75 -6.42 -15.37
C TYR A 226 5.55 -6.33 -13.86
N TYR A 227 6.43 -6.92 -13.06
CA TYR A 227 6.41 -6.75 -11.61
C TYR A 227 6.57 -5.28 -11.20
N SER A 228 7.49 -4.56 -11.83
CA SER A 228 7.67 -3.11 -11.61
C SER A 228 6.40 -2.32 -11.96
N TYR A 229 5.71 -2.66 -13.04
CA TYR A 229 4.47 -1.98 -13.44
C TYR A 229 3.32 -2.24 -12.46
N LEU A 230 3.20 -3.49 -11.96
CA LEU A 230 2.21 -3.84 -10.94
C LEU A 230 2.45 -3.08 -9.63
N LYS A 231 3.72 -2.92 -9.23
CA LYS A 231 4.08 -2.06 -8.08
C LYS A 231 3.78 -0.59 -8.33
N GLN A 232 4.07 -0.09 -9.53
CA GLN A 232 3.78 1.29 -9.89
C GLN A 232 2.28 1.61 -9.89
N ALA A 233 1.44 0.65 -10.22
CA ALA A 233 -0.02 0.75 -10.16
C ALA A 233 -0.59 0.46 -8.75
N PHE A 234 0.25 0.24 -7.76
CA PHE A 234 -0.12 -0.10 -6.39
C PHE A 234 -0.95 -1.39 -6.24
N LEU A 235 -0.93 -2.29 -7.22
CA LEU A 235 -1.51 -3.63 -7.02
C LEU A 235 -0.64 -4.45 -6.08
N LEU A 236 0.68 -4.35 -6.26
CA LEU A 236 1.66 -5.06 -5.45
C LEU A 236 2.55 -4.07 -4.68
N ILE A 237 3.09 -4.56 -3.59
CA ILE A 237 4.09 -3.88 -2.76
C ILE A 237 5.31 -4.80 -2.68
N GLY A 238 6.50 -4.26 -2.87
CA GLY A 238 7.75 -4.98 -2.65
C GLY A 238 8.44 -4.50 -1.39
N ILE A 239 8.75 -5.41 -0.47
CA ILE A 239 9.54 -5.13 0.73
C ILE A 239 10.92 -5.75 0.55
N ASN A 240 11.95 -4.92 0.61
CA ASN A 240 13.33 -5.35 0.39
C ASN A 240 13.87 -6.16 1.58
N LYS A 241 14.82 -7.04 1.29
CA LYS A 241 15.57 -7.74 2.33
C LYS A 241 16.48 -6.77 3.07
N PHE A 242 16.47 -6.81 4.40
CA PHE A 242 17.44 -6.04 5.20
C PHE A 242 18.84 -6.62 5.03
N SER A 243 19.80 -5.78 4.72
CA SER A 243 21.22 -6.08 4.72
C SER A 243 22.03 -4.84 5.10
N PHE A 244 23.11 -5.02 5.82
CA PHE A 244 24.06 -3.93 6.05
C PHE A 244 24.80 -3.51 4.78
N LYS A 245 24.85 -4.40 3.76
CA LYS A 245 25.44 -4.11 2.45
C LYS A 245 24.37 -3.58 1.50
N SER A 246 24.51 -2.35 1.03
CA SER A 246 23.54 -1.70 0.14
C SER A 246 23.23 -2.49 -1.13
N LYS A 247 24.21 -3.21 -1.70
CA LYS A 247 24.01 -4.04 -2.90
C LYS A 247 23.05 -5.20 -2.69
N ASP A 248 22.98 -5.76 -1.48
CA ASP A 248 22.15 -6.93 -1.18
C ASP A 248 20.70 -6.50 -0.86
N ARG A 249 20.48 -5.23 -0.49
CA ARG A 249 19.13 -4.69 -0.22
C ARG A 249 18.25 -4.61 -1.48
N ILE A 250 18.84 -4.51 -2.66
CA ILE A 250 18.13 -4.19 -3.92
C ILE A 250 17.63 -5.46 -4.63
N ARG A 251 18.20 -6.64 -4.33
CA ARG A 251 18.03 -7.83 -5.16
C ARG A 251 16.84 -8.71 -4.84
N ASN A 252 16.39 -8.74 -3.60
CA ASN A 252 15.35 -9.64 -3.14
C ASN A 252 14.22 -8.83 -2.53
N GLU A 253 13.04 -8.94 -3.10
CA GLU A 253 11.82 -8.33 -2.56
C GLU A 253 10.84 -9.44 -2.17
N LYS A 254 10.22 -9.30 -1.00
CA LYS A 254 9.04 -10.06 -0.59
C LYS A 254 7.81 -9.33 -1.10
N VAL A 255 6.91 -10.04 -1.77
CA VAL A 255 5.73 -9.46 -2.43
C VAL A 255 4.58 -9.39 -1.45
N TYR A 256 3.87 -8.27 -1.44
CA TYR A 256 2.60 -8.10 -0.72
C TYR A 256 1.56 -7.48 -1.67
N VAL A 257 0.30 -7.67 -1.37
CA VAL A 257 -0.80 -6.98 -2.06
C VAL A 257 -1.19 -5.73 -1.28
N VAL A 258 -1.63 -4.69 -1.99
CA VAL A 258 -2.05 -3.44 -1.31
C VAL A 258 -3.28 -3.64 -0.43
N ASP A 259 -4.07 -4.65 -0.72
CA ASP A 259 -5.28 -5.03 0.02
C ASP A 259 -5.57 -6.52 -0.14
N THR A 260 -5.97 -7.18 0.94
CA THR A 260 -6.24 -8.64 0.94
C THR A 260 -7.42 -9.04 0.05
N ALA A 261 -8.32 -8.12 -0.28
CA ALA A 261 -9.38 -8.36 -1.26
C ALA A 261 -8.84 -8.77 -2.64
N LEU A 262 -7.66 -8.31 -3.01
CA LEU A 262 -7.02 -8.66 -4.29
C LEU A 262 -6.51 -10.10 -4.34
N ALA A 263 -6.30 -10.74 -3.19
CA ALA A 263 -5.75 -12.08 -3.05
C ALA A 263 -6.82 -13.18 -2.88
N THR A 264 -8.10 -12.83 -2.74
CA THR A 264 -9.15 -13.76 -2.29
C THR A 264 -10.11 -14.23 -3.36
N ASP A 265 -9.96 -13.77 -4.60
CA ASP A 265 -11.04 -13.90 -5.60
C ASP A 265 -10.92 -15.08 -6.55
N LYS A 266 -10.45 -16.23 -6.06
CA LYS A 266 -10.65 -17.48 -6.78
C LYS A 266 -11.86 -18.21 -6.23
N GLU A 267 -12.91 -18.29 -7.06
CA GLU A 267 -14.00 -19.23 -6.85
C GLU A 267 -13.45 -20.59 -6.43
N GLY A 268 -13.78 -21.04 -5.23
CA GLY A 268 -13.51 -22.39 -4.73
C GLY A 268 -12.29 -22.58 -3.83
N THR A 269 -11.48 -21.57 -3.56
CA THR A 269 -10.40 -21.69 -2.59
C THR A 269 -10.67 -20.78 -1.40
N ILE A 270 -11.52 -21.21 -0.49
CA ILE A 270 -11.41 -20.78 0.90
C ILE A 270 -10.12 -21.43 1.39
N ALA A 271 -9.02 -20.78 1.17
CA ALA A 271 -7.77 -21.17 1.75
C ALA A 271 -7.83 -20.81 3.24
N SER A 272 -8.49 -21.68 4.03
CA SER A 272 -8.30 -21.77 5.47
C SER A 272 -6.79 -21.82 5.83
N ASP A 273 -5.98 -22.22 4.88
CA ASP A 273 -4.54 -22.43 5.02
C ASP A 273 -3.71 -21.11 4.92
N ASN A 274 -4.31 -19.98 4.48
CA ASN A 274 -3.58 -18.74 4.27
C ASN A 274 -3.90 -17.62 5.27
N LEU A 275 -4.54 -17.92 6.40
CA LEU A 275 -4.86 -16.90 7.42
C LEU A 275 -3.60 -16.20 7.96
N GLY A 276 -2.49 -16.94 8.08
CA GLY A 276 -1.20 -16.36 8.46
C GLY A 276 -0.73 -15.32 7.46
N TRP A 277 -0.76 -15.60 6.15
CA TRP A 277 -0.35 -14.66 5.11
C TRP A 277 -1.27 -13.44 5.01
N ARG A 278 -2.59 -13.63 5.19
CA ARG A 278 -3.53 -12.50 5.22
C ARG A 278 -3.23 -11.56 6.37
N LEU A 279 -2.98 -12.12 7.56
CA LEU A 279 -2.61 -11.32 8.72
C LEU A 279 -1.27 -10.62 8.49
N GLU A 280 -0.26 -11.31 8.00
CA GLU A 280 1.05 -10.74 7.66
C GLU A 280 0.92 -9.59 6.65
N ASN A 281 0.10 -9.78 5.61
CA ASN A 281 -0.13 -8.73 4.60
C ASN A 281 -0.78 -7.47 5.20
N ILE A 282 -1.78 -7.63 6.05
CA ILE A 282 -2.44 -6.51 6.73
C ILE A 282 -1.44 -5.76 7.62
N ILE A 283 -0.63 -6.50 8.38
CA ILE A 283 0.42 -5.91 9.22
C ILE A 283 1.45 -5.17 8.36
N CYS A 284 1.85 -5.72 7.20
CA CYS A 284 2.74 -5.05 6.25
C CYS A 284 2.19 -3.68 5.82
N VAL A 285 0.94 -3.63 5.36
CA VAL A 285 0.31 -2.39 4.89
C VAL A 285 0.16 -1.38 6.04
N GLU A 286 -0.19 -1.86 7.23
CA GLU A 286 -0.29 -1.00 8.41
C GLU A 286 1.08 -0.46 8.85
N LEU A 287 2.14 -1.26 8.81
CA LEU A 287 3.51 -0.80 9.07
C LEU A 287 3.94 0.27 8.07
N LEU A 288 3.61 0.13 6.80
CA LEU A 288 3.89 1.17 5.80
C LEU A 288 3.17 2.49 6.09
N ARG A 289 1.93 2.44 6.62
CA ARG A 289 1.21 3.64 7.07
C ARG A 289 1.93 4.33 8.23
N ARG A 290 2.46 3.55 9.18
CA ARG A 290 3.12 4.06 10.39
C ARG A 290 4.55 4.54 10.12
N CYS A 291 5.32 3.78 9.37
CA CYS A 291 6.74 4.07 9.12
C CYS A 291 6.94 5.31 8.23
N LYS A 292 6.13 5.47 7.16
CA LYS A 292 6.34 6.55 6.18
C LYS A 292 6.28 7.96 6.78
N PRO A 293 5.29 8.32 7.62
CA PRO A 293 5.27 9.63 8.27
C PRO A 293 6.46 9.88 9.21
N LEU A 294 7.06 8.82 9.74
CA LEU A 294 8.20 8.87 10.63
C LEU A 294 9.55 8.79 9.90
N PHE A 295 9.55 8.77 8.55
CA PHE A 295 10.75 8.57 7.71
C PHE A 295 11.51 7.28 8.02
N GLN A 296 10.82 6.27 8.54
CA GLN A 296 11.35 4.95 8.78
C GLN A 296 11.18 4.05 7.54
N ASP A 297 12.09 3.11 7.36
CA ASP A 297 12.06 2.12 6.30
C ASP A 297 11.62 0.76 6.83
N LEU A 298 10.89 0.02 6.00
CA LEU A 298 10.43 -1.34 6.29
C LEU A 298 11.17 -2.35 5.42
N PHE A 299 11.69 -3.40 6.06
CA PHE A 299 12.39 -4.51 5.43
C PHE A 299 11.89 -5.84 5.99
N TYR A 300 12.25 -6.96 5.35
CA TYR A 300 12.23 -8.29 5.97
C TYR A 300 13.68 -8.76 6.21
N PHE A 301 13.88 -9.72 7.06
CA PHE A 301 15.20 -10.31 7.30
C PHE A 301 15.15 -11.81 7.15
N LYS A 302 16.12 -12.40 6.43
CA LYS A 302 16.18 -13.83 6.18
C LYS A 302 17.61 -14.32 6.14
N THR A 303 17.87 -15.41 6.85
CA THR A 303 19.08 -16.22 6.81
C THR A 303 18.75 -17.59 6.19
N ALA A 304 19.71 -18.48 6.14
CA ALA A 304 19.47 -19.85 5.67
C ALA A 304 18.47 -20.64 6.56
N SER A 305 18.37 -20.28 7.85
CA SER A 305 17.62 -21.05 8.84
C SER A 305 16.49 -20.29 9.53
N HIS A 306 16.48 -18.96 9.45
CA HIS A 306 15.51 -18.10 10.16
C HIS A 306 15.05 -16.95 9.30
N GLU A 307 13.81 -16.56 9.48
CA GLU A 307 13.19 -15.38 8.86
C GLU A 307 12.55 -14.50 9.94
N VAL A 308 12.60 -13.19 9.75
CA VAL A 308 11.84 -12.20 10.50
C VAL A 308 11.02 -11.41 9.48
N ASP A 309 9.70 -11.40 9.65
CA ASP A 309 8.78 -10.87 8.66
C ASP A 309 9.00 -9.38 8.43
N PHE A 310 9.23 -8.60 9.50
CA PHE A 310 9.46 -7.18 9.36
C PHE A 310 10.58 -6.68 10.25
N VAL A 311 11.41 -5.81 9.66
CA VAL A 311 12.46 -5.03 10.32
C VAL A 311 12.13 -3.57 10.08
N VAL A 312 11.74 -2.87 11.12
CA VAL A 312 11.61 -1.40 11.08
C VAL A 312 12.98 -0.80 11.28
N SER A 313 13.38 0.08 10.39
CA SER A 313 14.70 0.72 10.39
C SER A 313 14.58 2.24 10.41
N ASP A 314 15.35 2.88 11.26
CA ASP A 314 15.47 4.33 11.33
C ASP A 314 16.93 4.73 10.99
N GLY A 315 17.10 5.54 9.95
CA GLY A 315 18.42 5.94 9.47
C GLY A 315 19.33 4.75 9.13
N GLY A 316 18.76 3.61 8.71
CA GLY A 316 19.50 2.38 8.36
C GLY A 316 19.83 1.48 9.57
N LYS A 317 19.40 1.84 10.79
CA LYS A 317 19.54 1.02 12.01
C LYS A 317 18.22 0.30 12.29
N PRO A 318 18.22 -1.03 12.53
CA PRO A 318 17.05 -1.74 13.02
C PRO A 318 16.62 -1.20 14.38
N VAL A 319 15.35 -0.81 14.50
CA VAL A 319 14.77 -0.27 15.74
C VAL A 319 13.69 -1.20 16.31
N GLU A 320 13.08 -2.03 15.49
CA GLU A 320 12.10 -3.03 15.92
C GLU A 320 12.09 -4.22 14.96
N LEU A 321 11.96 -5.44 15.52
CA LEU A 321 11.75 -6.68 14.79
C LEU A 321 10.34 -7.20 15.08
N ILE A 322 9.59 -7.47 14.03
CA ILE A 322 8.21 -7.91 14.13
C ILE A 322 8.05 -9.23 13.38
N GLN A 323 7.51 -10.23 14.08
CA GLN A 323 7.07 -11.50 13.52
C GLN A 323 5.56 -11.56 13.54
N VAL A 324 4.94 -12.24 12.57
CA VAL A 324 3.50 -12.39 12.49
C VAL A 324 3.13 -13.88 12.42
N SER A 325 2.26 -14.33 13.30
CA SER A 325 1.74 -15.69 13.26
C SER A 325 0.26 -15.69 13.63
N TYR A 326 -0.60 -16.25 12.78
CA TYR A 326 -2.02 -16.32 13.07
C TYR A 326 -2.30 -17.09 14.37
N ASP A 327 -1.66 -18.24 14.52
CA ASP A 327 -1.82 -19.13 15.69
C ASP A 327 -0.46 -19.64 16.17
N ILE A 328 -0.25 -19.58 17.48
CA ILE A 328 0.94 -20.09 18.20
C ILE A 328 0.57 -21.12 19.27
N SER A 329 -0.61 -21.74 19.17
CA SER A 329 -1.08 -22.76 20.14
C SER A 329 -0.20 -23.99 20.15
N THR A 330 0.41 -24.35 19.00
CA THR A 330 1.35 -25.47 18.96
C THR A 330 2.75 -25.05 19.40
N GLN A 331 3.38 -25.86 20.27
CA GLN A 331 4.74 -25.59 20.77
C GLN A 331 5.77 -25.50 19.62
N LYS A 332 5.57 -26.27 18.54
CA LYS A 332 6.44 -26.24 17.36
C LYS A 332 6.40 -24.88 16.66
N THR A 333 5.20 -24.34 16.38
CA THR A 333 5.03 -23.01 15.76
C THR A 333 5.55 -21.94 16.71
N ARG A 334 5.14 -21.98 17.97
CA ARG A 334 5.60 -21.01 18.98
C ARG A 334 7.13 -20.91 19.03
N ASN A 335 7.80 -22.06 19.16
CA ASN A 335 9.26 -22.10 19.23
C ASN A 335 9.90 -21.57 17.94
N ARG A 336 9.34 -21.87 16.78
CA ARG A 336 9.85 -21.40 15.49
C ARG A 336 9.83 -19.86 15.44
N GLU A 337 8.72 -19.24 15.79
CA GLU A 337 8.55 -17.78 15.73
C GLU A 337 9.44 -17.05 16.74
N LEU A 338 9.47 -17.53 17.99
CA LEU A 338 10.32 -16.96 19.03
C LEU A 338 11.80 -17.08 18.68
N ASN A 339 12.24 -18.26 18.20
CA ASN A 339 13.64 -18.48 17.82
C ASN A 339 14.02 -17.64 16.58
N GLY A 340 13.10 -17.42 15.65
CA GLY A 340 13.30 -16.52 14.51
C GLY A 340 13.60 -15.10 14.96
N LEU A 341 12.77 -14.54 15.87
CA LEU A 341 12.98 -13.21 16.46
C LEU A 341 14.30 -13.11 17.20
N LEU A 342 14.66 -14.10 18.03
CA LEU A 342 15.92 -14.11 18.78
C LEU A 342 17.15 -14.17 17.86
N ALA A 343 17.09 -14.99 16.81
CA ALA A 343 18.15 -15.07 15.82
C ALA A 343 18.30 -13.72 15.07
N GLY A 344 17.18 -13.10 14.71
CA GLY A 344 17.14 -11.76 14.14
C GLY A 344 17.71 -10.70 15.09
N ALA A 345 17.29 -10.71 16.36
CA ALA A 345 17.78 -9.81 17.40
C ALA A 345 19.29 -9.84 17.55
N LYS A 346 19.86 -11.05 17.60
CA LYS A 346 21.30 -11.27 17.66
C LYS A 346 22.02 -10.76 16.40
N ALA A 347 21.49 -11.08 15.22
CA ALA A 347 22.11 -10.72 13.94
C ALA A 347 22.06 -9.23 13.68
N LEU A 348 20.96 -8.57 14.04
CA LEU A 348 20.69 -7.16 13.75
C LEU A 348 20.96 -6.22 14.92
N LYS A 349 21.29 -6.76 16.10
CA LYS A 349 21.51 -6.01 17.34
C LYS A 349 20.32 -5.12 17.69
N CYS A 350 19.13 -5.73 17.69
CA CYS A 350 17.87 -5.05 17.98
C CYS A 350 17.22 -5.68 19.22
N ASP A 351 16.75 -4.85 20.14
CA ASP A 351 16.21 -5.31 21.43
C ASP A 351 14.69 -5.28 21.49
N LYS A 352 14.05 -4.47 20.64
CA LYS A 352 12.58 -4.39 20.58
C LYS A 352 12.04 -5.50 19.68
N LEU A 353 11.41 -6.51 20.31
CA LEU A 353 10.94 -7.72 19.67
C LEU A 353 9.43 -7.88 19.89
N THR A 354 8.68 -7.92 18.80
CA THR A 354 7.22 -8.04 18.83
C THR A 354 6.78 -9.25 18.01
N LEU A 355 5.95 -10.11 18.60
CA LEU A 355 5.25 -11.18 17.90
C LEU A 355 3.77 -10.82 17.83
N ILE A 356 3.26 -10.54 16.64
CA ILE A 356 1.84 -10.23 16.43
C ILE A 356 1.10 -11.53 16.13
N THR A 357 0.10 -11.82 16.95
CA THR A 357 -0.77 -13.01 16.78
C THR A 357 -2.22 -12.55 16.54
N PHE A 358 -3.10 -13.48 16.14
CA PHE A 358 -4.50 -13.14 15.98
C PHE A 358 -5.13 -12.64 17.30
N ASP A 359 -4.91 -13.36 18.42
CA ASP A 359 -5.61 -13.08 19.67
C ASP A 359 -4.83 -13.34 20.97
N THR A 360 -3.59 -13.83 20.88
CA THR A 360 -2.78 -14.16 22.07
C THR A 360 -2.03 -12.93 22.57
N ALA A 361 -2.08 -12.68 23.89
CA ALA A 361 -1.33 -11.62 24.58
C ALA A 361 -0.48 -12.25 25.68
N GLU A 362 0.84 -12.06 25.61
CA GLU A 362 1.80 -12.58 26.57
C GLU A 362 3.13 -11.84 26.46
N THR A 363 3.89 -11.80 27.55
CA THR A 363 5.29 -11.36 27.52
C THR A 363 6.20 -12.55 27.83
N VAL A 364 7.14 -12.84 26.96
CA VAL A 364 8.04 -13.98 27.07
C VAL A 364 9.47 -13.51 27.22
N THR A 365 10.15 -13.93 28.29
CA THR A 365 11.58 -13.66 28.49
C THR A 365 12.40 -14.90 28.13
N MET A 366 13.36 -14.76 27.22
CA MET A 366 14.26 -15.81 26.77
C MET A 366 15.71 -15.30 26.82
N GLY A 367 16.46 -15.79 27.81
CA GLY A 367 17.80 -15.28 28.10
C GLY A 367 17.76 -13.82 28.57
N ASP A 368 18.45 -12.95 27.85
CA ASP A 368 18.49 -11.50 28.08
C ASP A 368 17.47 -10.69 27.25
N LYS A 369 16.64 -11.36 26.47
CA LYS A 369 15.65 -10.74 25.58
C LYS A 369 14.24 -10.94 26.06
N THR A 370 13.43 -9.90 25.88
CA THR A 370 11.99 -9.92 26.13
C THR A 370 11.26 -9.77 24.80
N ILE A 371 10.30 -10.65 24.55
CA ILE A 371 9.43 -10.63 23.36
C ILE A 371 8.02 -10.31 23.81
N GLU A 372 7.44 -9.28 23.24
CA GLU A 372 6.06 -8.88 23.45
C GLU A 372 5.17 -9.62 22.44
N ILE A 373 4.26 -10.48 22.91
CA ILE A 373 3.25 -11.13 22.08
C ILE A 373 1.97 -10.33 22.19
N VAL A 374 1.52 -9.74 21.08
CA VAL A 374 0.40 -8.80 21.05
C VAL A 374 -0.69 -9.27 20.10
N PRO A 375 -1.99 -9.16 20.50
CA PRO A 375 -3.10 -9.45 19.61
C PRO A 375 -3.19 -8.45 18.46
N ALA A 376 -3.40 -8.91 17.25
CA ALA A 376 -3.56 -8.07 16.07
C ALA A 376 -4.73 -7.09 16.20
N ILE A 377 -5.85 -7.52 16.82
CA ILE A 377 -7.01 -6.66 17.09
C ILE A 377 -6.67 -5.44 17.94
N ASP A 378 -5.72 -5.56 18.85
CA ASP A 378 -5.30 -4.47 19.71
C ASP A 378 -4.21 -3.66 19.02
N TRP A 379 -3.23 -4.33 18.40
CA TRP A 379 -2.14 -3.68 17.67
C TRP A 379 -2.64 -2.82 16.50
N LEU A 380 -3.59 -3.30 15.70
CA LEU A 380 -4.16 -2.59 14.54
C LEU A 380 -5.05 -1.40 14.95
N CYS A 381 -5.58 -1.38 16.17
CA CYS A 381 -6.38 -0.28 16.70
C CYS A 381 -5.56 0.79 17.44
N GLN A 382 -4.31 0.51 17.78
CA GLN A 382 -3.39 1.51 18.34
C GLN A 382 -2.99 2.52 17.25
N ARG A 383 -3.07 3.81 17.57
CA ARG A 383 -2.61 4.90 16.71
C ARG A 383 -1.21 5.36 17.10
#